data_e53eb8f995926b4a2d9d205f0143d2bd
#
_entry.id   e53eb8f995926b4a2d9d205f0143d2bd
#
_cell.length_a   1.000
_cell.length_b   1.000
_cell.length_c   1.000
_cell.angle_alpha   90.00
_cell.angle_beta   90.00
_cell.angle_gamma   90.00
#
_symmetry.space_group_name_H-M   'P 1'
#
loop_
_entity.id
_entity.type
_entity.pdbx_description
1 polymer ?
#
loop_
_entity_poly.entity_id
_entity_poly.type
_entity_poly.pdbx_seq_one_letter_code
_entity_poly.pdbx_strand_id
1 'polypeptide(L)'
;MRYVSKAVLFGGALILAGGPALAQPAPRASAYSEVTQWPDWSGVWSPGVGAGSRTTPTPPKLTPAAQKVVDAFNAGKARGENLQNDAANCVPNGMPGIMRLPYPIEFTYSPGRVNVLIETYSQVRRIYIGKPLPEDPDPFYNGHSVGHWEGDTLVVDSNGFTSAIYVVPGLHATETTTFHERIHREGSILTDEITAADPALFAEPYTMVQKYVLQPDWEMREYVCQENNRDAADAQGRPSIRLDDPDAGFKGID
;
A
#
# COMPACT_ATOMS: atom_id res chain seq x y z
N MET A 1 -38.80 -4.92 -89.89
CA MET A 1 -39.01 -5.36 -88.48
C MET A 1 -38.02 -4.61 -87.62
N ARG A 2 -38.45 -3.65 -86.86
CA ARG A 2 -37.54 -2.88 -85.96
C ARG A 2 -37.83 -3.31 -84.53
N TYR A 3 -36.83 -3.89 -83.84
CA TYR A 3 -36.91 -4.17 -82.46
C TYR A 3 -36.47 -2.95 -81.63
N VAL A 4 -37.33 -2.48 -80.78
CA VAL A 4 -37.08 -1.40 -79.82
C VAL A 4 -36.76 -2.07 -78.47
N SER A 5 -35.53 -1.94 -78.05
CA SER A 5 -35.09 -2.39 -76.71
C SER A 5 -35.40 -1.32 -75.66
N LYS A 6 -36.21 -1.66 -74.68
CA LYS A 6 -36.44 -0.84 -73.47
C LYS A 6 -35.34 -1.08 -72.47
N ALA A 7 -34.55 -0.06 -72.18
CA ALA A 7 -33.63 -0.08 -71.05
C ALA A 7 -34.35 0.19 -69.73
N VAL A 8 -34.27 -0.70 -68.78
CA VAL A 8 -34.77 -0.54 -67.40
C VAL A 8 -33.64 -0.03 -66.55
N LEU A 9 -33.72 1.20 -66.07
CA LEU A 9 -32.81 1.78 -65.09
C LEU A 9 -33.21 1.31 -63.69
N PHE A 10 -32.39 0.45 -63.06
CA PHE A 10 -32.49 0.15 -61.65
C PHE A 10 -31.71 1.22 -60.86
N GLY A 11 -32.46 2.09 -60.17
CA GLY A 11 -31.91 3.02 -59.19
C GLY A 11 -31.63 2.26 -57.89
N GLY A 12 -30.37 1.92 -57.64
CA GLY A 12 -29.96 1.38 -56.34
C GLY A 12 -29.85 2.48 -55.31
N ALA A 13 -30.73 2.48 -54.33
CA ALA A 13 -30.57 3.33 -53.14
C ALA A 13 -29.47 2.78 -52.21
N LEU A 14 -28.38 3.52 -52.10
CA LEU A 14 -27.26 3.22 -51.19
C LEU A 14 -27.72 3.61 -49.76
N ILE A 15 -28.14 2.62 -48.97
CA ILE A 15 -28.40 2.80 -47.54
C ILE A 15 -27.04 2.82 -46.81
N LEU A 16 -26.55 4.01 -46.47
CA LEU A 16 -25.43 4.17 -45.53
C LEU A 16 -25.89 3.74 -44.13
N ALA A 17 -25.59 2.49 -43.77
CA ALA A 17 -25.75 2.05 -42.40
C ALA A 17 -24.72 2.80 -41.52
N GLY A 18 -25.18 3.82 -40.80
CA GLY A 18 -24.38 4.44 -39.73
C GLY A 18 -24.11 3.42 -38.65
N GLY A 19 -22.89 2.90 -38.58
CA GLY A 19 -22.42 2.08 -37.47
C GLY A 19 -22.52 2.90 -36.17
N PRO A 20 -22.64 2.23 -35.00
CA PRO A 20 -22.62 2.92 -33.72
C PRO A 20 -21.29 3.66 -33.59
N ALA A 21 -21.37 4.99 -33.47
CA ALA A 21 -20.19 5.80 -33.15
C ALA A 21 -19.67 5.28 -31.79
N LEU A 22 -18.50 4.67 -31.81
CA LEU A 22 -17.78 4.34 -30.59
C LEU A 22 -17.57 5.67 -29.86
N ALA A 23 -18.28 5.85 -28.75
CA ALA A 23 -18.08 6.99 -27.88
C ALA A 23 -16.60 7.01 -27.50
N GLN A 24 -15.88 8.01 -27.98
CA GLN A 24 -14.51 8.25 -27.52
C GLN A 24 -14.58 8.44 -26.00
N PRO A 25 -13.73 7.73 -25.23
CA PRO A 25 -13.66 7.98 -23.81
C PRO A 25 -13.41 9.48 -23.62
N ALA A 26 -14.21 10.10 -22.74
CA ALA A 26 -14.01 11.49 -22.39
C ALA A 26 -12.53 11.74 -22.11
N PRO A 27 -11.94 12.83 -22.64
CA PRO A 27 -10.56 13.13 -22.34
C PRO A 27 -10.40 13.10 -20.83
N ARG A 28 -9.50 12.25 -20.34
CA ARG A 28 -9.09 12.30 -18.94
C ARG A 28 -8.78 13.76 -18.67
N ALA A 29 -9.50 14.37 -17.72
CA ALA A 29 -9.09 15.63 -17.16
C ALA A 29 -7.73 15.38 -16.51
N SER A 30 -6.70 15.36 -17.31
CA SER A 30 -5.34 15.21 -16.91
C SER A 30 -4.90 16.58 -16.52
N ALA A 31 -5.10 16.98 -15.36
CA ALA A 31 -4.43 18.22 -15.18
C ALA A 31 -3.68 18.11 -13.88
N TYR A 32 -2.37 18.28 -13.98
CA TYR A 32 -1.58 18.73 -12.85
C TYR A 32 -2.24 19.93 -12.15
N SER A 33 -3.14 20.66 -12.81
CA SER A 33 -4.03 21.65 -12.19
C SER A 33 -4.99 21.08 -11.14
N GLU A 34 -5.36 19.80 -11.22
CA GLU A 34 -6.09 19.12 -10.14
C GLU A 34 -5.20 18.93 -8.91
N VAL A 35 -3.97 18.52 -9.14
CA VAL A 35 -2.97 18.27 -8.09
C VAL A 35 -2.66 19.54 -7.29
N THR A 36 -2.65 20.72 -7.93
CA THR A 36 -2.40 21.99 -7.24
C THR A 36 -3.52 22.42 -6.30
N GLN A 37 -4.66 21.74 -6.32
CA GLN A 37 -5.78 22.00 -5.41
C GLN A 37 -5.76 21.09 -4.18
N TRP A 38 -4.91 20.06 -4.18
CA TRP A 38 -4.77 19.14 -3.04
C TRP A 38 -3.91 19.77 -1.95
N PRO A 39 -4.11 19.37 -0.68
CA PRO A 39 -3.29 19.80 0.42
C PRO A 39 -1.80 19.57 0.17
N ASP A 40 -0.98 20.56 0.51
CA ASP A 40 0.47 20.44 0.38
C ASP A 40 1.06 19.62 1.53
N TRP A 41 1.45 18.39 1.22
CA TRP A 41 2.17 17.49 2.11
C TRP A 41 3.60 17.24 1.61
N SER A 42 4.15 18.14 0.83
CA SER A 42 5.52 18.03 0.34
C SER A 42 6.54 17.95 1.49
N GLY A 43 7.66 17.29 1.21
CA GLY A 43 8.76 17.07 2.14
C GLY A 43 8.79 15.67 2.72
N VAL A 44 9.84 15.42 3.48
CA VAL A 44 10.10 14.12 4.11
C VAL A 44 9.44 14.06 5.48
N TRP A 45 8.70 12.99 5.73
CA TRP A 45 7.98 12.75 6.97
C TRP A 45 8.61 11.57 7.72
N SER A 46 9.13 11.81 8.91
CA SER A 46 9.75 10.78 9.74
C SER A 46 8.79 10.35 10.85
N PRO A 47 8.66 9.03 11.15
CA PRO A 47 7.99 8.59 12.37
C PRO A 47 8.74 9.20 13.55
N GLY A 48 8.13 10.18 14.22
CA GLY A 48 8.79 11.00 15.21
C GLY A 48 9.41 10.17 16.34
N VAL A 49 10.67 10.46 16.65
CA VAL A 49 11.29 10.07 17.90
C VAL A 49 10.96 11.18 18.90
N GLY A 50 9.87 11.01 19.64
CA GLY A 50 9.45 12.05 20.58
C GLY A 50 7.97 11.92 20.95
N ALA A 51 7.53 12.68 21.91
CA ALA A 51 6.21 12.59 22.51
C ALA A 51 5.07 12.44 21.49
N GLY A 52 4.50 11.25 21.40
CA GLY A 52 3.26 10.99 20.68
C GLY A 52 3.38 10.33 19.30
N SER A 53 4.59 9.99 18.80
CA SER A 53 4.74 9.34 17.50
C SER A 53 4.19 7.90 17.45
N ARG A 54 4.23 7.22 18.58
CA ARG A 54 3.61 5.91 18.77
C ARG A 54 2.72 5.96 20.00
N THR A 55 1.43 6.06 19.81
CA THR A 55 0.51 5.68 20.87
C THR A 55 0.63 4.17 21.06
N THR A 56 0.77 3.69 22.31
CA THR A 56 0.63 2.25 22.55
C THR A 56 -0.79 1.88 22.10
N PRO A 57 -0.91 1.08 21.03
CA PRO A 57 -2.25 0.74 20.54
C PRO A 57 -3.01 0.00 21.63
N THR A 58 -4.27 0.30 21.81
CA THR A 58 -5.16 -0.60 22.56
C THR A 58 -5.10 -1.97 21.88
N PRO A 59 -4.89 -3.07 22.60
CA PRO A 59 -4.86 -4.38 22.00
C PRO A 59 -6.14 -4.66 21.18
N PRO A 60 -6.04 -5.30 20.01
CA PRO A 60 -7.22 -5.64 19.21
C PRO A 60 -8.12 -6.63 19.97
N LYS A 61 -9.42 -6.51 19.80
CA LYS A 61 -10.35 -7.57 20.21
C LYS A 61 -10.40 -8.64 19.14
N LEU A 62 -9.71 -9.74 19.39
CA LEU A 62 -9.59 -10.85 18.45
C LEU A 62 -10.78 -11.80 18.53
N THR A 63 -11.04 -12.50 17.42
CA THR A 63 -11.91 -13.68 17.46
C THR A 63 -11.26 -14.78 18.30
N PRO A 64 -12.02 -15.75 18.84
CA PRO A 64 -11.42 -16.86 19.58
C PRO A 64 -10.43 -17.70 18.77
N ALA A 65 -10.60 -17.77 17.44
CA ALA A 65 -9.69 -18.46 16.54
C ALA A 65 -8.37 -17.69 16.39
N ALA A 66 -8.45 -16.39 16.11
CA ALA A 66 -7.30 -15.51 15.98
C ALA A 66 -6.51 -15.39 17.29
N GLN A 67 -7.20 -15.36 18.43
CA GLN A 67 -6.53 -15.32 19.75
C GLN A 67 -5.64 -16.54 19.98
N LYS A 68 -6.09 -17.74 19.61
CA LYS A 68 -5.27 -18.96 19.71
C LYS A 68 -4.00 -18.88 18.88
N VAL A 69 -4.07 -18.27 17.69
CA VAL A 69 -2.91 -18.08 16.80
C VAL A 69 -1.92 -17.14 17.45
N VAL A 70 -2.39 -16.01 17.99
CA VAL A 70 -1.52 -15.03 18.68
C VAL A 70 -0.92 -15.62 19.94
N ASP A 71 -1.66 -16.40 20.70
CA ASP A 71 -1.15 -17.05 21.91
C ASP A 71 -0.03 -18.05 21.57
N ALA A 72 -0.22 -18.86 20.51
CA ALA A 72 0.81 -19.77 20.01
C ALA A 72 2.05 -19.05 19.50
N PHE A 73 1.88 -17.94 18.76
CA PHE A 73 2.96 -17.07 18.31
C PHE A 73 3.76 -16.50 19.48
N ASN A 74 3.09 -15.96 20.49
CA ASN A 74 3.72 -15.39 21.67
C ASN A 74 4.47 -16.46 22.50
N ALA A 75 3.89 -17.65 22.61
CA ALA A 75 4.54 -18.77 23.27
C ALA A 75 5.81 -19.24 22.53
N GLY A 76 5.79 -19.27 21.19
CA GLY A 76 6.98 -19.56 20.39
C GLY A 76 8.07 -18.52 20.57
N LYS A 77 7.70 -17.23 20.50
CA LYS A 77 8.65 -16.14 20.79
C LYS A 77 9.27 -16.25 22.19
N ALA A 78 8.50 -16.60 23.19
CA ALA A 78 9.01 -16.78 24.55
C ALA A 78 10.00 -17.95 24.66
N ARG A 79 9.94 -18.93 23.74
CA ARG A 79 10.93 -20.00 23.60
C ARG A 79 12.14 -19.61 22.75
N GLY A 80 12.21 -18.37 22.23
CA GLY A 80 13.30 -17.91 21.36
C GLY A 80 13.13 -18.32 19.88
N GLU A 81 11.95 -18.77 19.47
CA GLU A 81 11.68 -19.11 18.08
C GLU A 81 11.60 -17.84 17.21
N ASN A 82 12.27 -17.86 16.06
CA ASN A 82 12.21 -16.77 15.08
C ASN A 82 11.01 -17.00 14.14
N LEU A 83 9.83 -16.55 14.56
CA LEU A 83 8.56 -16.81 13.89
C LEU A 83 8.17 -15.73 12.87
N GLN A 84 8.87 -14.60 12.85
CA GLN A 84 8.60 -13.48 11.94
C GLN A 84 9.93 -12.93 11.43
N ASN A 85 10.39 -13.47 10.32
CA ASN A 85 11.74 -13.25 9.78
C ASN A 85 11.73 -12.56 8.40
N ASP A 86 10.63 -11.85 8.08
CA ASP A 86 10.43 -11.27 6.75
C ASP A 86 11.50 -10.24 6.40
N ALA A 87 11.88 -9.42 7.37
CA ALA A 87 12.90 -8.38 7.19
C ALA A 87 14.26 -8.96 6.80
N ALA A 88 14.67 -10.10 7.40
CA ALA A 88 15.91 -10.77 7.06
C ALA A 88 15.90 -11.40 5.65
N ASN A 89 14.72 -11.67 5.12
CA ASN A 89 14.52 -12.21 3.77
C ASN A 89 14.21 -11.14 2.73
N CYS A 90 14.32 -9.86 3.06
CA CYS A 90 13.93 -8.74 2.19
C CYS A 90 12.46 -8.80 1.72
N VAL A 91 11.60 -9.45 2.49
CA VAL A 91 10.17 -9.47 2.24
C VAL A 91 9.56 -8.20 2.79
N PRO A 92 8.88 -7.38 1.97
CA PRO A 92 8.25 -6.15 2.44
C PRO A 92 7.16 -6.46 3.47
N ASN A 93 7.05 -5.62 4.50
CA ASN A 93 6.02 -5.81 5.52
C ASN A 93 4.59 -5.69 4.97
N GLY A 94 4.40 -4.92 3.87
CA GLY A 94 3.08 -4.59 3.37
C GLY A 94 2.23 -3.80 4.37
N MET A 95 0.99 -3.53 4.02
CA MET A 95 0.04 -2.82 4.92
C MET A 95 -0.39 -3.71 6.09
N PRO A 96 -0.64 -3.15 7.28
CA PRO A 96 -0.37 -1.78 7.70
C PRO A 96 1.08 -1.60 8.18
N GLY A 97 1.86 -2.69 8.21
CA GLY A 97 3.21 -2.74 8.78
C GLY A 97 4.15 -1.72 8.16
N ILE A 98 4.10 -1.59 6.82
CA ILE A 98 4.99 -0.71 6.05
C ILE A 98 4.87 0.77 6.47
N MET A 99 3.65 1.23 6.81
CA MET A 99 3.40 2.59 7.30
C MET A 99 3.86 2.80 8.74
N ARG A 100 4.23 1.73 9.46
CA ARG A 100 4.58 1.76 10.89
C ARG A 100 6.05 1.47 11.17
N LEU A 101 6.84 1.25 10.14
CA LEU A 101 8.28 1.09 10.26
C LEU A 101 8.96 2.42 10.63
N PRO A 102 10.13 2.39 11.31
CA PRO A 102 10.84 3.59 11.71
C PRO A 102 11.64 4.23 10.55
N TYR A 103 11.03 4.29 9.38
CA TYR A 103 11.65 4.85 8.17
C TYR A 103 10.85 6.03 7.64
N PRO A 104 11.50 6.99 6.99
CA PRO A 104 10.85 8.14 6.38
C PRO A 104 9.91 7.75 5.23
N ILE A 105 8.92 8.61 5.03
CA ILE A 105 8.02 8.58 3.89
C ILE A 105 7.95 9.96 3.23
N GLU A 106 7.58 9.99 1.95
CA GLU A 106 7.34 11.22 1.20
C GLU A 106 6.06 11.07 0.37
N PHE A 107 5.24 12.12 0.35
CA PHE A 107 4.06 12.17 -0.50
C PHE A 107 4.37 12.89 -1.80
N THR A 108 4.08 12.23 -2.91
CA THR A 108 4.15 12.83 -4.24
C THR A 108 2.82 12.69 -4.95
N TYR A 109 2.51 13.67 -5.77
CA TYR A 109 1.23 13.76 -6.45
C TYR A 109 1.39 13.60 -7.96
N SER A 110 0.46 12.89 -8.55
CA SER A 110 0.30 12.82 -10.01
C SER A 110 -1.20 12.83 -10.35
N PRO A 111 -1.60 13.23 -11.54
CA PRO A 111 -3.01 13.27 -11.91
C PRO A 111 -3.77 11.99 -11.56
N GLY A 112 -4.80 12.10 -10.71
CA GLY A 112 -5.61 10.99 -10.22
C GLY A 112 -4.92 10.07 -9.21
N ARG A 113 -3.77 10.45 -8.64
CA ARG A 113 -3.04 9.61 -7.67
C ARG A 113 -2.26 10.40 -6.63
N VAL A 114 -2.31 9.92 -5.42
CA VAL A 114 -1.34 10.19 -4.37
C VAL A 114 -0.39 8.99 -4.29
N ASN A 115 0.92 9.23 -4.32
CA ASN A 115 1.93 8.19 -4.15
C ASN A 115 2.63 8.42 -2.81
N VAL A 116 2.73 7.38 -2.02
CA VAL A 116 3.54 7.38 -0.80
C VAL A 116 4.83 6.65 -1.13
N LEU A 117 5.92 7.39 -1.21
CA LEU A 117 7.26 6.84 -1.32
C LEU A 117 7.70 6.45 0.08
N ILE A 118 8.16 5.23 0.27
CA ILE A 118 8.58 4.70 1.56
C ILE A 118 10.03 4.27 1.43
N GLU A 119 10.92 4.85 2.23
CA GLU A 119 12.36 4.63 2.14
C GLU A 119 12.70 3.14 2.27
N THR A 120 12.15 2.48 3.29
CA THR A 120 12.41 1.05 3.48
C THR A 120 11.88 0.22 2.31
N TYR A 121 12.70 -0.70 1.82
CA TYR A 121 12.45 -1.54 0.64
C TYR A 121 12.19 -0.73 -0.65
N SER A 122 12.45 0.58 -0.69
CA SER A 122 12.15 1.46 -1.82
C SER A 122 10.73 1.27 -2.35
N GLN A 123 9.77 1.14 -1.42
CA GLN A 123 8.38 0.87 -1.76
C GLN A 123 7.64 2.11 -2.22
N VAL A 124 6.71 1.91 -3.15
CA VAL A 124 5.77 2.95 -3.59
C VAL A 124 4.35 2.43 -3.42
N ARG A 125 3.61 3.03 -2.50
CA ARG A 125 2.18 2.80 -2.35
C ARG A 125 1.41 3.80 -3.20
N ARG A 126 0.48 3.34 -4.03
CA ARG A 126 -0.33 4.17 -4.93
C ARG A 126 -1.77 4.21 -4.47
N ILE A 127 -2.27 5.41 -4.21
CA ILE A 127 -3.66 5.66 -3.83
C ILE A 127 -4.35 6.33 -5.01
N TYR A 128 -5.33 5.66 -5.61
CA TYR A 128 -6.04 6.15 -6.79
C TYR A 128 -7.23 7.00 -6.37
N ILE A 129 -7.23 8.28 -6.75
CA ILE A 129 -8.25 9.25 -6.35
C ILE A 129 -9.51 9.12 -7.23
N GLY A 130 -10.68 9.06 -6.56
CA GLY A 130 -11.98 9.04 -7.23
C GLY A 130 -12.28 7.76 -8.01
N LYS A 131 -11.55 6.67 -7.76
CA LYS A 131 -11.85 5.36 -8.36
C LYS A 131 -12.58 4.46 -7.38
N PRO A 132 -13.38 3.50 -7.86
CA PRO A 132 -13.94 2.47 -7.01
C PRO A 132 -12.86 1.49 -6.58
N LEU A 133 -13.05 0.90 -5.41
CA LEU A 133 -12.24 -0.22 -4.95
C LEU A 133 -12.53 -1.46 -5.83
N PRO A 134 -11.53 -2.23 -6.26
CA PRO A 134 -11.78 -3.43 -7.07
C PRO A 134 -12.52 -4.50 -6.27
N GLU A 135 -13.49 -5.17 -6.93
CA GLU A 135 -14.29 -6.24 -6.32
C GLU A 135 -13.51 -7.56 -6.20
N ASP A 136 -12.66 -7.85 -7.19
CA ASP A 136 -11.81 -9.06 -7.25
C ASP A 136 -10.36 -8.64 -7.53
N PRO A 137 -9.63 -8.16 -6.51
CA PRO A 137 -8.28 -7.66 -6.65
C PRO A 137 -7.25 -8.79 -6.66
N ASP A 138 -6.23 -8.67 -7.51
CA ASP A 138 -5.01 -9.46 -7.34
C ASP A 138 -4.35 -9.16 -5.98
N PRO A 139 -3.80 -10.17 -5.27
CA PRO A 139 -3.22 -9.96 -3.96
C PRO A 139 -1.84 -9.29 -4.04
N PHE A 140 -1.67 -8.13 -3.38
CA PHE A 140 -0.41 -7.41 -3.25
C PHE A 140 -0.03 -7.16 -1.79
N TYR A 141 1.26 -6.88 -1.51
CA TYR A 141 1.73 -6.51 -0.17
C TYR A 141 1.09 -5.22 0.34
N ASN A 142 0.95 -4.21 -0.53
CA ASN A 142 0.33 -2.94 -0.19
C ASN A 142 -1.16 -2.89 -0.56
N GLY A 143 -1.72 -3.98 -1.10
CA GLY A 143 -3.08 -4.05 -1.58
C GLY A 143 -3.38 -3.06 -2.72
N HIS A 144 -4.66 -2.89 -2.98
CA HIS A 144 -5.19 -1.84 -3.87
C HIS A 144 -5.79 -0.74 -3.01
N SER A 145 -5.36 0.50 -3.22
CA SER A 145 -5.83 1.64 -2.45
C SER A 145 -6.54 2.64 -3.36
N VAL A 146 -7.70 3.07 -2.93
CA VAL A 146 -8.46 4.16 -3.55
C VAL A 146 -8.71 5.23 -2.49
N GLY A 147 -8.88 6.48 -2.91
CA GLY A 147 -9.09 7.55 -1.95
C GLY A 147 -9.88 8.72 -2.51
N HIS A 148 -10.24 9.60 -1.61
CA HIS A 148 -10.84 10.90 -1.89
C HIS A 148 -10.45 11.90 -0.80
N TRP A 149 -10.56 13.19 -1.13
CA TRP A 149 -10.29 14.26 -0.19
C TRP A 149 -11.57 14.72 0.51
N GLU A 150 -11.53 14.81 1.84
CA GLU A 150 -12.52 15.46 2.68
C GLU A 150 -11.87 16.70 3.32
N GLY A 151 -11.95 17.85 2.63
CA GLY A 151 -11.16 19.01 2.99
C GLY A 151 -9.66 18.70 2.91
N ASP A 152 -8.95 18.81 4.04
CA ASP A 152 -7.52 18.54 4.14
C ASP A 152 -7.21 17.10 4.60
N THR A 153 -8.20 16.23 4.69
CA THR A 153 -8.06 14.82 5.07
C THR A 153 -8.15 13.93 3.84
N LEU A 154 -7.16 13.09 3.63
CA LEU A 154 -7.20 12.01 2.64
C LEU A 154 -7.84 10.78 3.28
N VAL A 155 -9.00 10.38 2.78
CA VAL A 155 -9.68 9.15 3.17
C VAL A 155 -9.30 8.07 2.18
N VAL A 156 -8.86 6.91 2.68
CA VAL A 156 -8.35 5.81 1.85
C VAL A 156 -9.02 4.50 2.25
N ASP A 157 -9.52 3.77 1.25
CA ASP A 157 -9.98 2.40 1.40
C ASP A 157 -9.04 1.45 0.64
N SER A 158 -8.74 0.30 1.24
CA SER A 158 -7.82 -0.66 0.65
C SER A 158 -8.27 -2.10 0.88
N ASN A 159 -8.06 -2.96 -0.15
CA ASN A 159 -8.31 -4.39 -0.12
C ASN A 159 -7.26 -5.16 -0.94
N GLY A 160 -7.43 -6.48 -1.11
CA GLY A 160 -6.58 -7.30 -1.96
C GLY A 160 -5.16 -7.46 -1.41
N PHE A 161 -5.06 -7.86 -0.16
CA PHE A 161 -3.77 -8.10 0.49
C PHE A 161 -3.34 -9.56 0.35
N THR A 162 -2.04 -9.77 0.09
CA THR A 162 -1.48 -11.12 0.18
C THR A 162 -1.50 -11.63 1.62
N SER A 163 -1.73 -12.93 1.79
CA SER A 163 -1.62 -13.59 3.09
C SER A 163 -0.19 -13.62 3.66
N ALA A 164 0.80 -13.12 2.92
CA ALA A 164 2.16 -12.96 3.42
C ALA A 164 2.31 -11.80 4.41
N ILE A 165 1.41 -10.81 4.41
CA ILE A 165 1.49 -9.68 5.34
C ILE A 165 0.90 -10.01 6.71
N TYR A 166 1.41 -9.31 7.73
CA TYR A 166 0.87 -9.38 9.10
C TYR A 166 0.02 -8.14 9.39
N VAL A 167 -1.24 -8.36 9.75
CA VAL A 167 -2.13 -7.26 10.20
C VAL A 167 -1.76 -6.83 11.61
N VAL A 168 -1.50 -7.78 12.48
CA VAL A 168 -0.85 -7.62 13.78
C VAL A 168 0.17 -8.75 13.94
N PRO A 169 1.16 -8.63 14.86
CA PRO A 169 2.15 -9.69 15.05
C PRO A 169 1.51 -11.07 15.25
N GLY A 170 1.91 -12.03 14.40
CA GLY A 170 1.41 -13.40 14.41
C GLY A 170 0.10 -13.64 13.66
N LEU A 171 -0.60 -12.60 13.18
CA LEU A 171 -1.82 -12.75 12.38
C LEU A 171 -1.64 -12.24 10.97
N HIS A 172 -1.75 -13.14 10.02
CA HIS A 172 -1.72 -12.83 8.60
C HIS A 172 -3.06 -12.25 8.11
N ALA A 173 -3.00 -11.46 7.04
CA ALA A 173 -4.19 -11.02 6.33
C ALA A 173 -4.93 -12.21 5.72
N THR A 174 -6.24 -12.06 5.58
CA THR A 174 -7.10 -12.97 4.82
C THR A 174 -7.64 -12.28 3.55
N GLU A 175 -8.38 -13.00 2.73
CA GLU A 175 -9.04 -12.44 1.53
C GLU A 175 -10.06 -11.33 1.86
N THR A 176 -10.57 -11.33 3.09
CA THR A 176 -11.55 -10.34 3.58
C THR A 176 -10.93 -9.17 4.32
N THR A 177 -9.61 -9.16 4.48
CA THR A 177 -8.92 -8.06 5.16
C THR A 177 -9.08 -6.75 4.38
N THR A 178 -9.53 -5.70 5.05
CA THR A 178 -9.62 -4.34 4.52
C THR A 178 -8.99 -3.35 5.48
N PHE A 179 -8.50 -2.24 4.92
CA PHE A 179 -8.08 -1.09 5.72
C PHE A 179 -8.85 0.15 5.27
N HIS A 180 -9.31 0.92 6.26
CA HIS A 180 -9.82 2.26 6.11
C HIS A 180 -8.88 3.23 6.81
N GLU A 181 -8.41 4.27 6.10
CA GLU A 181 -7.45 5.24 6.66
C GLU A 181 -7.99 6.65 6.57
N ARG A 182 -7.62 7.44 7.56
CA ARG A 182 -7.83 8.89 7.56
C ARG A 182 -6.48 9.55 7.81
N ILE A 183 -5.96 10.20 6.79
CA ILE A 183 -4.64 10.85 6.83
C ILE A 183 -4.85 12.35 6.80
N HIS A 184 -4.33 13.06 7.79
CA HIS A 184 -4.44 14.51 7.86
C HIS A 184 -3.17 15.15 8.41
N ARG A 185 -2.96 16.41 8.05
CA ARG A 185 -1.81 17.21 8.48
C ARG A 185 -2.25 18.35 9.39
N GLU A 186 -1.56 18.50 10.52
CA GLU A 186 -1.67 19.64 11.42
C GLU A 186 -0.28 20.25 11.65
N GLY A 187 0.01 21.34 10.97
CA GLY A 187 1.33 21.99 11.02
C GLY A 187 2.43 21.06 10.53
N SER A 188 3.36 20.68 11.42
CA SER A 188 4.46 19.76 11.12
C SER A 188 4.16 18.30 11.48
N ILE A 189 2.93 17.98 11.86
CA ILE A 189 2.50 16.62 12.21
C ILE A 189 1.56 16.09 11.14
N LEU A 190 1.86 14.90 10.62
CA LEU A 190 0.96 14.11 9.80
C LEU A 190 0.47 12.94 10.65
N THR A 191 -0.84 12.75 10.71
CA THR A 191 -1.47 11.64 11.42
C THR A 191 -2.16 10.72 10.43
N ASP A 192 -1.91 9.43 10.56
CA ASP A 192 -2.57 8.36 9.81
C ASP A 192 -3.29 7.45 10.80
N GLU A 193 -4.62 7.45 10.73
CA GLU A 193 -5.51 6.58 11.50
C GLU A 193 -5.91 5.40 10.63
N ILE A 194 -5.33 4.23 10.89
CA ILE A 194 -5.51 3.01 10.12
C ILE A 194 -6.47 2.08 10.85
N THR A 195 -7.65 1.86 10.30
CA THR A 195 -8.64 0.92 10.83
C THR A 195 -8.64 -0.36 10.00
N ALA A 196 -8.25 -1.46 10.63
CA ALA A 196 -8.30 -2.79 10.06
C ALA A 196 -9.65 -3.44 10.32
N ALA A 197 -10.25 -4.04 9.31
CA ALA A 197 -11.44 -4.86 9.44
C ALA A 197 -11.24 -6.22 8.77
N ASP A 198 -11.53 -7.27 9.50
CA ASP A 198 -11.52 -8.65 9.04
C ASP A 198 -12.33 -9.50 10.03
N PRO A 199 -13.51 -10.02 9.65
CA PRO A 199 -14.38 -10.77 10.55
C PRO A 199 -13.79 -12.12 10.99
N ALA A 200 -12.79 -12.66 10.28
CA ALA A 200 -12.08 -13.86 10.71
C ALA A 200 -11.05 -13.56 11.81
N LEU A 201 -10.51 -12.35 11.84
CA LEU A 201 -9.44 -11.95 12.76
C LEU A 201 -9.96 -11.13 13.96
N PHE A 202 -10.84 -10.17 13.71
CA PHE A 202 -11.27 -9.18 14.69
C PHE A 202 -12.75 -9.31 15.04
N ALA A 203 -13.07 -9.25 16.34
CA ALA A 203 -14.45 -9.19 16.81
C ALA A 203 -15.11 -7.81 16.57
N GLU A 204 -14.30 -6.79 16.42
CA GLU A 204 -14.66 -5.41 16.01
C GLU A 204 -13.50 -4.79 15.25
N PRO A 205 -13.73 -3.77 14.39
CA PRO A 205 -12.65 -3.07 13.69
C PRO A 205 -11.57 -2.56 14.66
N TYR A 206 -10.32 -2.69 14.23
CA TYR A 206 -9.15 -2.35 15.04
C TYR A 206 -8.44 -1.14 14.48
N THR A 207 -8.39 -0.03 15.22
CA THR A 207 -7.74 1.20 14.80
C THR A 207 -6.35 1.36 15.41
N MET A 208 -5.40 1.67 14.55
CA MET A 208 -4.01 2.03 14.86
C MET A 208 -3.76 3.47 14.44
N VAL A 209 -2.97 4.20 15.20
CA VAL A 209 -2.60 5.58 14.84
C VAL A 209 -1.08 5.65 14.67
N GLN A 210 -0.66 6.15 13.53
CA GLN A 210 0.73 6.48 13.24
C GLN A 210 0.87 7.97 13.04
N LYS A 211 1.89 8.57 13.67
CA LYS A 211 2.22 9.99 13.49
C LYS A 211 3.60 10.13 12.89
N TYR A 212 3.74 11.12 12.03
CA TYR A 212 4.98 11.51 11.41
C TYR A 212 5.24 12.99 11.67
N VAL A 213 6.50 13.36 11.71
CA VAL A 213 6.96 14.74 11.86
C VAL A 213 7.67 15.16 10.58
N LEU A 214 7.31 16.34 10.05
CA LEU A 214 7.98 16.92 8.89
C LEU A 214 9.44 17.20 9.21
N GLN A 215 10.31 16.76 8.31
CA GLN A 215 11.76 16.96 8.36
C GLN A 215 12.16 17.83 7.17
N PRO A 216 12.21 19.18 7.34
CA PRO A 216 12.36 20.09 6.20
C PRO A 216 13.72 19.98 5.49
N ASP A 217 14.74 19.49 6.20
CA ASP A 217 16.11 19.40 5.68
C ASP A 217 16.53 17.98 5.34
N TRP A 218 15.58 17.03 5.37
CA TRP A 218 15.89 15.65 5.06
C TRP A 218 15.63 15.33 3.58
N GLU A 219 16.38 14.36 3.09
CA GLU A 219 16.18 13.74 1.78
C GLU A 219 15.91 12.25 1.99
N MET A 220 15.07 11.68 1.12
CA MET A 220 14.86 10.23 1.06
C MET A 220 16.16 9.57 0.60
N ARG A 221 16.57 8.52 1.32
CA ARG A 221 17.81 7.79 1.03
C ARG A 221 17.52 6.55 0.21
N GLU A 222 18.53 6.08 -0.47
CA GLU A 222 18.51 4.77 -1.09
C GLU A 222 18.47 3.67 -0.01
N TYR A 223 17.60 2.69 -0.21
CA TYR A 223 17.50 1.52 0.65
C TYR A 223 17.73 0.25 -0.17
N VAL A 224 18.83 -0.44 0.11
CA VAL A 224 19.17 -1.72 -0.50
C VAL A 224 19.10 -2.80 0.56
N CYS A 225 18.01 -3.56 0.59
CA CYS A 225 17.78 -4.57 1.61
C CYS A 225 18.88 -5.63 1.66
N GLN A 226 19.40 -6.04 0.51
CA GLN A 226 20.46 -7.06 0.43
C GLN A 226 21.77 -6.63 1.08
N GLU A 227 22.03 -5.33 1.17
CA GLU A 227 23.22 -4.82 1.87
C GLU A 227 23.12 -5.00 3.39
N ASN A 228 21.91 -5.06 3.92
CA ASN A 228 21.63 -5.27 5.34
C ASN A 228 21.48 -6.76 5.71
N ASN A 229 21.47 -7.65 4.71
CA ASN A 229 21.28 -9.10 4.89
C ASN A 229 22.59 -9.85 4.59
N ARG A 230 23.63 -9.52 5.34
CA ARG A 230 25.01 -10.04 5.12
C ARG A 230 25.37 -11.22 6.01
N ASP A 231 24.46 -11.66 6.85
CA ASP A 231 24.75 -12.73 7.78
C ASP A 231 24.69 -14.11 7.12
N ALA A 232 25.58 -15.00 7.57
CA ALA A 232 25.56 -16.37 7.14
C ALA A 232 24.21 -17.02 7.49
N ALA A 233 23.69 -17.85 6.58
CA ALA A 233 22.51 -18.63 6.85
C ALA A 233 22.71 -19.52 8.08
N ASP A 234 21.63 -19.69 8.87
CA ASP A 234 21.64 -20.66 9.97
C ASP A 234 21.79 -22.10 9.46
N ALA A 235 21.86 -23.06 10.36
CA ALA A 235 22.00 -24.47 10.01
C ALA A 235 20.83 -25.04 9.16
N GLN A 236 19.71 -24.30 9.08
CA GLN A 236 18.52 -24.61 8.29
C GLN A 236 18.49 -23.82 6.96
N GLY A 237 19.55 -23.07 6.65
CA GLY A 237 19.64 -22.27 5.43
C GLY A 237 18.84 -20.95 5.48
N ARG A 238 18.39 -20.51 6.65
CA ARG A 238 17.65 -19.28 6.83
C ARG A 238 18.60 -18.11 7.07
N PRO A 239 18.45 -16.97 6.39
CA PRO A 239 19.23 -15.78 6.71
C PRO A 239 18.99 -15.37 8.17
N SER A 240 20.04 -15.02 8.87
CA SER A 240 19.97 -14.54 10.25
C SER A 240 20.72 -13.22 10.40
N ILE A 241 20.19 -12.29 11.17
CA ILE A 241 20.91 -11.09 11.58
C ILE A 241 21.63 -11.42 12.87
N ARG A 242 22.96 -11.52 12.81
CA ARG A 242 23.82 -11.75 13.98
C ARG A 242 24.23 -10.39 14.55
N LEU A 243 23.49 -9.92 15.51
CA LEU A 243 23.77 -8.63 16.17
C LEU A 243 24.95 -8.73 17.19
N ASP A 244 25.40 -9.94 17.51
CA ASP A 244 26.40 -10.26 18.53
C ASP A 244 27.80 -10.56 17.96
N ASP A 245 27.95 -10.60 16.62
CA ASP A 245 29.24 -10.82 15.96
C ASP A 245 29.77 -9.49 15.41
N PRO A 246 30.76 -8.84 16.07
CA PRO A 246 31.33 -7.59 15.59
C PRO A 246 32.04 -7.73 14.24
N ASP A 247 32.37 -8.94 13.80
CA ASP A 247 33.03 -9.23 12.53
C ASP A 247 32.05 -9.67 11.42
N ALA A 248 30.74 -9.81 11.71
CA ALA A 248 29.72 -10.23 10.76
C ALA A 248 29.45 -9.19 9.63
N GLY A 249 29.97 -8.00 9.72
CA GLY A 249 29.59 -6.88 8.86
C GLY A 249 30.56 -6.44 7.77
N PHE A 250 31.84 -6.76 7.81
CA PHE A 250 32.79 -6.27 6.81
C PHE A 250 34.02 -7.14 6.69
N LYS A 251 33.99 -8.15 5.86
CA LYS A 251 35.24 -8.59 5.21
C LYS A 251 35.33 -7.74 3.95
N GLY A 252 36.26 -6.78 4.00
CA GLY A 252 36.54 -5.89 2.91
C GLY A 252 36.71 -6.63 1.58
N ILE A 253 36.23 -6.02 0.53
CA ILE A 253 36.57 -6.39 -0.82
C ILE A 253 38.03 -5.94 -0.98
N ASP A 254 38.97 -6.89 -0.92
CA ASP A 254 40.35 -6.70 -1.35
C ASP A 254 40.41 -6.67 -2.87
#